data_494dba607112a791ace9083a39394c1f
#
_entry.id   494dba607112a791ace9083a39394c1f
#
_cell.length_a   1.000
_cell.length_b   1.000
_cell.length_c   1.000
_cell.angle_alpha   90.00
_cell.angle_beta   90.00
_cell.angle_gamma   90.00
#
_symmetry.space_group_name_H-M   'P 1'
#
loop_
_entity.id
_entity.type
_entity.pdbx_description
1 polymer ?
#
loop_
_entity_poly.entity_id
_entity_poly.type
_entity_poly.pdbx_seq_one_letter_code
_entity_poly.pdbx_strand_id
1 'polypeptide(L)'
;KEKERAVKLIHFADDIYAKLATIRFRPRYAVQGDISDCNTYLTPDGNIGFFDYNCAGENVLFADAVMQGWFEAHLMDYGTELTDEMSDRIAREFFRGYREVRPFTDEETAVLPGMYALISAFAKGNNRYAMTNAVKEQDAAKIDELLDIMEREIPAGRKIL
;
A
#
# COMPACT_ATOMS: atom_id res chain seq x y z
N LYS A 1 -17.20 18.55 12.68
CA LYS A 1 -17.13 18.10 11.27
C LYS A 1 -15.85 17.31 11.05
N GLU A 2 -14.65 17.94 11.13
CA GLU A 2 -13.35 17.27 10.87
C GLU A 2 -13.11 16.11 11.85
N LYS A 3 -13.42 16.30 13.14
CA LYS A 3 -13.30 15.26 14.16
C LYS A 3 -14.13 14.01 13.83
N GLU A 4 -15.34 14.17 13.33
CA GLU A 4 -16.21 13.04 12.95
C GLU A 4 -15.66 12.29 11.73
N ARG A 5 -15.06 13.00 10.78
CA ARG A 5 -14.40 12.43 9.61
C ARG A 5 -13.16 11.64 10.04
N ALA A 6 -12.30 12.23 10.87
CA ALA A 6 -11.14 11.55 11.43
C ALA A 6 -11.52 10.27 12.19
N VAL A 7 -12.59 10.32 12.98
CA VAL A 7 -13.12 9.14 13.70
C VAL A 7 -13.54 8.03 12.74
N LYS A 8 -14.17 8.35 11.61
CA LYS A 8 -14.53 7.34 10.59
C LYS A 8 -13.29 6.68 9.97
N LEU A 9 -12.25 7.46 9.67
CA LEU A 9 -10.98 6.92 9.17
C LEU A 9 -10.30 6.01 10.21
N ILE A 10 -10.32 6.40 11.48
CA ILE A 10 -9.80 5.57 12.57
C ILE A 10 -10.59 4.26 12.67
N HIS A 11 -11.91 4.30 12.67
CA HIS A 11 -12.73 3.09 12.71
C HIS A 11 -12.47 2.18 11.51
N PHE A 12 -12.31 2.74 10.31
CA PHE A 12 -11.92 1.97 9.14
C PHE A 12 -10.56 1.28 9.34
N ALA A 13 -9.57 2.01 9.85
CA ALA A 13 -8.25 1.45 10.15
C ALA A 13 -8.33 0.34 11.21
N ASP A 14 -9.10 0.56 12.29
CA ASP A 14 -9.31 -0.42 13.36
C ASP A 14 -9.99 -1.71 12.82
N ASP A 15 -10.97 -1.57 11.94
CA ASP A 15 -11.65 -2.72 11.30
C ASP A 15 -10.69 -3.54 10.45
N ILE A 16 -9.81 -2.88 9.67
CA ILE A 16 -8.78 -3.58 8.89
C ILE A 16 -7.78 -4.25 9.82
N TYR A 17 -7.35 -3.56 10.87
CA TYR A 17 -6.41 -4.10 11.86
C TYR A 17 -6.98 -5.32 12.60
N ALA A 18 -8.25 -5.27 12.98
CA ALA A 18 -8.94 -6.40 13.59
C ALA A 18 -9.01 -7.62 12.66
N LYS A 19 -9.31 -7.40 11.37
CA LYS A 19 -9.30 -8.48 10.37
C LYS A 19 -7.89 -9.05 10.18
N LEU A 20 -6.87 -8.20 10.11
CA LEU A 20 -5.47 -8.63 10.02
C LEU A 20 -5.04 -9.44 11.24
N ALA A 21 -5.49 -9.10 12.44
CA ALA A 21 -5.17 -9.82 13.67
C ALA A 21 -5.76 -11.24 13.69
N THR A 22 -6.85 -11.50 12.98
CA THR A 22 -7.47 -12.83 12.86
C THR A 22 -6.81 -13.70 11.79
N ILE A 23 -6.10 -13.09 10.85
CA ILE A 23 -5.40 -13.81 9.79
C ILE A 23 -4.07 -14.34 10.33
N ARG A 24 -3.89 -15.65 10.25
CA ARG A 24 -2.64 -16.29 10.68
C ARG A 24 -1.58 -16.16 9.58
N PHE A 25 -0.91 -15.02 9.57
CA PHE A 25 0.24 -14.78 8.70
C PHE A 25 1.49 -15.54 9.18
N ARG A 26 1.50 -16.85 9.06
CA ARG A 26 2.67 -17.66 9.44
C ARG A 26 2.91 -18.71 8.39
N PRO A 27 4.17 -19.04 8.14
CA PRO A 27 5.41 -18.52 8.73
C PRO A 27 5.79 -17.10 8.24
N ARG A 28 6.73 -16.48 8.95
CA ARG A 28 7.44 -15.28 8.49
C ARG A 28 8.63 -15.72 7.63
N TYR A 29 8.99 -14.88 6.69
CA TYR A 29 10.06 -15.15 5.73
C TYR A 29 11.03 -14.00 5.67
N ALA A 30 12.26 -14.26 5.26
CA ALA A 30 13.20 -13.23 4.90
C ALA A 30 12.67 -12.50 3.65
N VAL A 31 12.58 -11.19 3.73
CA VAL A 31 12.18 -10.31 2.62
C VAL A 31 13.28 -9.26 2.39
N GLN A 32 13.42 -8.80 1.15
CA GLN A 32 14.30 -7.69 0.84
C GLN A 32 13.70 -6.37 1.36
N GLY A 33 12.36 -6.25 1.34
CA GLY A 33 11.61 -5.19 2.01
C GLY A 33 11.47 -3.89 1.22
N ASP A 34 12.15 -3.77 0.07
CA ASP A 34 12.11 -2.60 -0.81
C ASP A 34 12.44 -3.02 -2.25
N ILE A 35 11.67 -3.99 -2.76
CA ILE A 35 11.82 -4.49 -4.14
C ILE A 35 11.26 -3.43 -5.10
N SER A 36 12.15 -2.73 -5.77
CA SER A 36 11.83 -1.71 -6.77
C SER A 36 12.74 -1.85 -7.98
N ASP A 37 12.43 -1.18 -9.07
CA ASP A 37 13.27 -1.18 -10.27
C ASP A 37 14.68 -0.65 -9.99
N CYS A 38 14.82 0.33 -9.08
CA CYS A 38 16.11 0.87 -8.69
C CYS A 38 16.92 -0.07 -7.80
N ASN A 39 16.32 -1.12 -7.23
CA ASN A 39 16.96 -2.13 -6.37
C ASN A 39 17.04 -3.50 -7.04
N THR A 40 16.75 -3.57 -8.33
CA THR A 40 16.78 -4.80 -9.13
C THR A 40 17.70 -4.65 -10.34
N TYR A 41 18.21 -5.75 -10.84
CA TYR A 41 18.96 -5.79 -12.09
C TYR A 41 18.67 -7.09 -12.84
N LEU A 42 18.76 -7.02 -14.16
CA LEU A 42 18.66 -8.17 -15.02
C LEU A 42 20.07 -8.69 -15.35
N THR A 43 20.31 -9.96 -15.13
CA THR A 43 21.57 -10.61 -15.48
C THR A 43 21.60 -10.93 -17.00
N PRO A 44 22.80 -11.11 -17.62
CA PRO A 44 22.90 -11.45 -19.04
C PRO A 44 22.17 -12.74 -19.45
N ASP A 45 21.99 -13.68 -18.53
CA ASP A 45 21.27 -14.94 -18.71
C ASP A 45 19.76 -14.84 -18.39
N GLY A 46 19.25 -13.61 -18.14
CA GLY A 46 17.84 -13.34 -17.96
C GLY A 46 17.30 -13.55 -16.57
N ASN A 47 18.15 -13.75 -15.56
CA ASN A 47 17.73 -13.82 -14.16
C ASN A 47 17.61 -12.41 -13.56
N ILE A 48 16.73 -12.27 -12.56
CA ILE A 48 16.60 -11.04 -11.78
C ILE A 48 17.46 -11.18 -10.52
N GLY A 49 18.31 -10.20 -10.29
CA GLY A 49 19.05 -10.06 -9.04
C GLY A 49 18.59 -8.83 -8.26
N PHE A 50 18.86 -8.85 -6.96
CA PHE A 50 18.48 -7.78 -6.03
C PHE A 50 19.72 -7.24 -5.33
N PHE A 51 19.69 -5.96 -4.99
CA PHE A 51 20.67 -5.30 -4.14
C PHE A 51 19.97 -4.32 -3.19
N ASP A 52 20.74 -3.58 -2.38
CA ASP A 52 20.22 -2.66 -1.36
C ASP A 52 19.29 -3.34 -0.35
N TYR A 53 19.90 -4.12 0.55
CA TYR A 53 19.20 -4.86 1.60
C TYR A 53 19.03 -4.07 2.90
N ASN A 54 19.09 -2.74 2.87
CA ASN A 54 18.93 -1.89 4.05
C ASN A 54 17.55 -2.02 4.72
N CYS A 55 16.52 -2.37 3.95
CA CYS A 55 15.16 -2.64 4.43
C CYS A 55 14.89 -4.14 4.66
N ALA A 56 15.89 -5.01 4.44
CA ALA A 56 15.71 -6.43 4.57
C ALA A 56 15.39 -6.84 6.02
N GLY A 57 14.52 -7.80 6.16
CA GLY A 57 14.09 -8.25 7.47
C GLY A 57 13.23 -9.51 7.40
N GLU A 58 12.48 -9.73 8.45
CA GLU A 58 11.53 -10.82 8.55
C GLU A 58 10.10 -10.27 8.48
N ASN A 59 9.34 -10.70 7.49
CA ASN A 59 7.97 -10.23 7.28
C ASN A 59 7.03 -11.36 6.84
N VAL A 60 5.75 -11.04 6.84
CA VAL A 60 4.68 -11.87 6.30
C VAL A 60 4.57 -11.58 4.81
N LEU A 61 4.69 -12.60 3.95
CA LEU A 61 4.72 -12.41 2.50
C LEU A 61 3.50 -11.66 1.95
N PHE A 62 2.33 -11.85 2.53
CA PHE A 62 1.14 -11.10 2.12
C PHE A 62 1.27 -9.60 2.38
N ALA A 63 1.72 -9.21 3.59
CA ALA A 63 1.89 -7.81 3.93
C ALA A 63 2.97 -7.14 3.06
N ASP A 64 4.07 -7.84 2.83
CA ASP A 64 5.13 -7.42 1.92
C ASP A 64 4.59 -7.22 0.50
N ALA A 65 3.85 -8.20 -0.05
CA ALA A 65 3.24 -8.10 -1.37
C ALA A 65 2.29 -6.92 -1.51
N VAL A 66 1.47 -6.62 -0.49
CA VAL A 66 0.54 -5.48 -0.55
C VAL A 66 1.30 -4.16 -0.57
N MET A 67 2.36 -4.03 0.22
CA MET A 67 3.23 -2.86 0.19
C MET A 67 3.91 -2.69 -1.17
N GLN A 68 4.49 -3.78 -1.71
CA GLN A 68 5.16 -3.74 -3.01
C GLN A 68 4.20 -3.42 -4.16
N GLY A 69 3.02 -4.04 -4.19
CA GLY A 69 2.02 -3.76 -5.21
C GLY A 69 1.51 -2.31 -5.16
N TRP A 70 1.42 -1.73 -3.98
CA TRP A 70 1.11 -0.31 -3.82
C TRP A 70 2.27 0.56 -4.30
N PHE A 71 3.50 0.22 -3.94
CA PHE A 71 4.71 0.94 -4.33
C PHE A 71 4.85 1.00 -5.85
N GLU A 72 4.75 -0.15 -6.53
CA GLU A 72 4.76 -0.24 -7.99
C GLU A 72 3.71 0.66 -8.65
N ALA A 73 2.51 0.72 -8.08
CA ALA A 73 1.40 1.48 -8.65
C ALA A 73 1.49 2.99 -8.43
N HIS A 74 2.29 3.47 -7.48
CA HIS A 74 2.22 4.87 -7.05
C HIS A 74 3.56 5.60 -6.93
N LEU A 75 4.67 4.89 -6.78
CA LEU A 75 5.97 5.51 -6.52
C LEU A 75 7.02 5.25 -7.61
N MET A 76 6.76 4.27 -8.49
CA MET A 76 7.70 3.96 -9.57
C MET A 76 7.62 5.01 -10.68
N ASP A 77 8.78 5.36 -11.25
CA ASP A 77 8.87 6.27 -12.38
C ASP A 77 8.73 5.50 -13.70
N TYR A 78 7.58 5.62 -14.32
CA TYR A 78 7.30 5.05 -15.65
C TYR A 78 7.58 6.04 -16.79
N GLY A 79 8.26 7.16 -16.52
CA GLY A 79 8.54 8.20 -17.51
C GLY A 79 7.29 8.98 -17.96
N THR A 80 6.18 8.82 -17.27
CA THR A 80 4.93 9.53 -17.51
C THR A 80 4.15 9.68 -16.22
N GLU A 81 3.34 10.74 -16.13
CA GLU A 81 2.43 10.90 -14.99
C GLU A 81 1.35 9.81 -15.04
N LEU A 82 1.20 9.09 -13.94
CA LEU A 82 0.21 8.03 -13.81
C LEU A 82 -1.17 8.62 -13.46
N THR A 83 -2.18 8.21 -14.21
CA THR A 83 -3.57 8.41 -13.82
C THR A 83 -3.98 7.36 -12.79
N ASP A 84 -5.06 7.63 -12.03
CA ASP A 84 -5.61 6.66 -11.07
C ASP A 84 -5.96 5.32 -11.76
N GLU A 85 -6.47 5.36 -13.00
CA GLU A 85 -6.79 4.15 -13.76
C GLU A 85 -5.53 3.34 -14.13
N MET A 86 -4.44 4.02 -14.46
CA MET A 86 -3.15 3.37 -14.75
C MET A 86 -2.58 2.74 -13.48
N SER A 87 -2.61 3.45 -12.36
CA SER A 87 -2.17 2.93 -11.06
C SER A 87 -3.00 1.70 -10.64
N ASP A 88 -4.32 1.76 -10.75
CA ASP A 88 -5.21 0.61 -10.48
C ASP A 88 -4.87 -0.60 -11.37
N ARG A 89 -4.54 -0.37 -12.64
CA ARG A 89 -4.15 -1.43 -13.58
C ARG A 89 -2.81 -2.05 -13.18
N ILE A 90 -1.81 -1.24 -12.85
CA ILE A 90 -0.49 -1.72 -12.42
C ILE A 90 -0.64 -2.57 -11.15
N ALA A 91 -1.40 -2.11 -10.16
CA ALA A 91 -1.66 -2.87 -8.94
C ALA A 91 -2.32 -4.23 -9.24
N ARG A 92 -3.36 -4.26 -10.09
CA ARG A 92 -4.03 -5.51 -10.48
C ARG A 92 -3.07 -6.49 -11.16
N GLU A 93 -2.26 -6.02 -12.10
CA GLU A 93 -1.28 -6.86 -12.79
C GLU A 93 -0.21 -7.39 -11.84
N PHE A 94 0.26 -6.56 -10.90
CA PHE A 94 1.19 -6.99 -9.87
C PHE A 94 0.59 -8.14 -9.04
N PHE A 95 -0.62 -7.95 -8.48
CA PHE A 95 -1.27 -8.97 -7.67
C PHE A 95 -1.65 -10.21 -8.47
N ARG A 96 -2.01 -10.08 -9.75
CA ARG A 96 -2.23 -11.22 -10.63
C ARG A 96 -0.96 -12.06 -10.75
N GLY A 97 0.17 -11.44 -11.13
CA GLY A 97 1.46 -12.15 -11.27
C GLY A 97 1.95 -12.75 -9.95
N TYR A 98 1.82 -12.02 -8.84
CA TYR A 98 2.20 -12.53 -7.52
C TYR A 98 1.42 -13.80 -7.15
N ARG A 99 0.10 -13.81 -7.40
CA ARG A 99 -0.79 -14.94 -7.07
C ARG A 99 -0.56 -16.18 -7.94
N GLU A 100 0.06 -16.05 -9.11
CA GLU A 100 0.48 -17.21 -9.93
C GLU A 100 1.56 -18.04 -9.22
N VAL A 101 2.42 -17.39 -8.43
CA VAL A 101 3.51 -18.04 -7.68
C VAL A 101 3.08 -18.37 -6.24
N ARG A 102 2.40 -17.45 -5.58
CA ARG A 102 1.88 -17.59 -4.22
C ARG A 102 0.42 -17.18 -4.17
N PRO A 103 -0.52 -18.12 -4.29
CA PRO A 103 -1.95 -17.83 -4.15
C PRO A 103 -2.25 -17.20 -2.78
N PHE A 104 -3.13 -16.20 -2.76
CA PHE A 104 -3.66 -15.68 -1.51
C PHE A 104 -4.70 -16.64 -0.93
N THR A 105 -4.76 -16.72 0.40
CA THR A 105 -5.88 -17.38 1.07
C THR A 105 -7.17 -16.58 0.89
N ASP A 106 -8.31 -17.18 1.22
CA ASP A 106 -9.61 -16.47 1.15
C ASP A 106 -9.62 -15.27 2.09
N GLU A 107 -9.01 -15.40 3.27
CA GLU A 107 -8.90 -14.31 4.24
C GLU A 107 -7.97 -13.20 3.73
N GLU A 108 -6.82 -13.53 3.14
CA GLU A 108 -5.92 -12.56 2.53
C GLU A 108 -6.62 -11.81 1.39
N THR A 109 -7.35 -12.54 0.53
CA THR A 109 -8.14 -11.95 -0.56
C THR A 109 -9.21 -11.00 -0.03
N ALA A 110 -9.89 -11.36 1.06
CA ALA A 110 -10.94 -10.54 1.65
C ALA A 110 -10.43 -9.25 2.29
N VAL A 111 -9.21 -9.24 2.83
CA VAL A 111 -8.62 -8.06 3.49
C VAL A 111 -7.82 -7.18 2.55
N LEU A 112 -7.35 -7.70 1.42
CA LEU A 112 -6.48 -6.99 0.46
C LEU A 112 -7.02 -5.62 0.05
N PRO A 113 -8.29 -5.44 -0.38
CA PRO A 113 -8.79 -4.14 -0.81
C PRO A 113 -8.76 -3.10 0.32
N GLY A 114 -9.10 -3.51 1.53
CA GLY A 114 -9.09 -2.63 2.70
C GLY A 114 -7.68 -2.23 3.12
N MET A 115 -6.73 -3.18 3.12
CA MET A 115 -5.34 -2.91 3.44
C MET A 115 -4.69 -1.98 2.41
N TYR A 116 -4.94 -2.23 1.13
CA TYR A 116 -4.45 -1.37 0.04
C TYR A 116 -5.01 0.06 0.16
N ALA A 117 -6.32 0.20 0.41
CA ALA A 117 -6.95 1.49 0.61
C ALA A 117 -6.38 2.24 1.81
N LEU A 118 -6.10 1.53 2.90
CA LEU A 118 -5.49 2.13 4.09
C LEU A 118 -4.08 2.66 3.79
N ILE A 119 -3.25 1.88 3.09
CA ILE A 119 -1.93 2.31 2.68
C ILE A 119 -2.05 3.55 1.77
N SER A 120 -2.93 3.53 0.76
CA SER A 120 -3.16 4.65 -0.14
C SER A 120 -3.56 5.92 0.60
N ALA A 121 -4.50 5.83 1.53
CA ALA A 121 -4.97 6.98 2.29
C ALA A 121 -3.85 7.67 3.09
N PHE A 122 -2.89 6.93 3.64
CA PHE A 122 -1.85 7.48 4.50
C PHE A 122 -0.51 7.73 3.79
N ALA A 123 -0.16 6.93 2.78
CA ALA A 123 1.15 7.00 2.11
C ALA A 123 1.13 7.89 0.85
N LYS A 124 0.05 7.92 0.08
CA LYS A 124 -0.06 8.73 -1.14
C LYS A 124 0.17 10.20 -0.83
N GLY A 125 1.08 10.84 -1.57
CA GLY A 125 1.40 12.26 -1.35
C GLY A 125 1.95 12.61 0.03
N ASN A 126 2.47 11.63 0.79
CA ASN A 126 2.93 11.82 2.17
C ASN A 126 1.83 12.34 3.12
N ASN A 127 0.57 11.97 2.90
CA ASN A 127 -0.57 12.45 3.68
C ASN A 127 -0.37 12.36 5.19
N ARG A 128 0.30 11.32 5.67
CA ARG A 128 0.61 11.16 7.10
C ARG A 128 1.44 12.33 7.65
N TYR A 129 2.49 12.74 6.95
CA TYR A 129 3.36 13.85 7.38
C TYR A 129 2.64 15.19 7.21
N ALA A 130 1.95 15.38 6.08
CA ALA A 130 1.18 16.59 5.82
C ALA A 130 0.11 16.81 6.89
N MET A 131 -0.64 15.76 7.28
CA MET A 131 -1.64 15.83 8.35
C MET A 131 -1.00 16.17 9.70
N THR A 132 0.12 15.54 10.04
CA THR A 132 0.83 15.83 11.30
C THR A 132 1.24 17.30 11.38
N ASN A 133 1.72 17.88 10.29
CA ASN A 133 2.13 19.28 10.22
C ASN A 133 0.91 20.22 10.29
N ALA A 134 -0.13 19.95 9.50
CA ALA A 134 -1.36 20.75 9.51
C ALA A 134 -2.00 20.81 10.91
N VAL A 135 -2.00 19.69 11.64
CA VAL A 135 -2.49 19.65 13.02
C VAL A 135 -1.60 20.48 13.96
N LYS A 136 -0.27 20.41 13.84
CA LYS A 136 0.65 21.24 14.64
C LYS A 136 0.48 22.72 14.38
N GLU A 137 0.25 23.09 13.13
CA GLU A 137 0.08 24.47 12.66
C GLU A 137 -1.35 24.99 12.86
N GLN A 138 -2.27 24.12 13.28
CA GLN A 138 -3.70 24.39 13.44
C GLN A 138 -4.36 24.89 12.12
N ASP A 139 -3.87 24.40 10.99
CA ASP A 139 -4.38 24.72 9.66
C ASP A 139 -5.63 23.87 9.34
N ALA A 140 -6.80 24.42 9.69
CA ALA A 140 -8.07 23.74 9.51
C ALA A 140 -8.40 23.50 8.02
N ALA A 141 -8.00 24.39 7.13
CA ALA A 141 -8.24 24.25 5.69
C ALA A 141 -7.42 23.09 5.11
N LYS A 142 -6.15 23.00 5.51
CA LYS A 142 -5.28 21.89 5.09
C LYS A 142 -5.72 20.55 5.68
N ILE A 143 -6.19 20.54 6.92
CA ILE A 143 -6.76 19.33 7.54
C ILE A 143 -7.99 18.85 6.75
N ASP A 144 -8.91 19.74 6.39
CA ASP A 144 -10.12 19.39 5.64
C ASP A 144 -9.78 18.86 4.22
N GLU A 145 -8.84 19.49 3.52
CA GLU A 145 -8.29 19.03 2.24
C GLU A 145 -7.71 17.60 2.33
N LEU A 146 -6.87 17.37 3.35
CA LEU A 146 -6.23 16.05 3.54
C LEU A 146 -7.25 14.97 3.89
N LEU A 147 -8.27 15.28 4.69
CA LEU A 147 -9.36 14.37 4.97
C LEU A 147 -10.14 14.03 3.69
N ASP A 148 -10.37 14.99 2.78
CA ASP A 148 -11.00 14.74 1.48
C ASP A 148 -10.18 13.76 0.63
N ILE A 149 -8.86 13.91 0.62
CA ILE A 149 -7.94 13.01 -0.10
C ILE A 149 -8.04 11.61 0.49
N MET A 150 -7.87 11.47 1.81
CA MET A 150 -7.87 10.17 2.50
C MET A 150 -9.21 9.44 2.34
N GLU A 151 -10.34 10.14 2.43
CA GLU A 151 -11.66 9.55 2.26
C GLU A 151 -11.92 9.06 0.82
N ARG A 152 -11.31 9.68 -0.19
CA ARG A 152 -11.40 9.21 -1.59
C ARG A 152 -10.63 7.93 -1.85
N GLU A 153 -9.50 7.72 -1.18
CA GLU A 153 -8.67 6.52 -1.35
C GLU A 153 -9.36 5.24 -0.82
N ILE A 154 -10.22 5.36 0.20
CA ILE A 154 -10.91 4.20 0.79
C ILE A 154 -11.75 3.41 -0.23
N PRO A 155 -12.60 4.03 -1.06
CA PRO A 155 -13.30 3.30 -2.12
C PRO A 155 -12.39 2.83 -3.26
N ALA A 156 -11.33 3.60 -3.59
CA ALA A 156 -10.41 3.29 -4.69
C ALA A 156 -9.69 1.96 -4.48
N GLY A 157 -9.25 1.66 -3.25
CA GLY A 157 -8.59 0.40 -2.93
C GLY A 157 -9.40 -0.86 -3.24
N ARG A 158 -10.73 -0.76 -3.43
CA ARG A 158 -11.59 -1.89 -3.80
C ARG A 158 -11.49 -2.28 -5.27
N LYS A 159 -10.89 -1.46 -6.13
CA LYS A 159 -10.75 -1.69 -7.57
C LYS A 159 -9.56 -2.56 -7.95
N ILE A 160 -8.76 -3.00 -6.99
CA ILE A 160 -7.54 -3.79 -7.22
C ILE A 160 -7.76 -5.31 -7.30
N LEU A 161 -8.97 -5.79 -7.17
CA LEU A 161 -9.35 -7.21 -7.35
C LEU A 161 -10.05 -7.46 -8.65
#